data_307095412fd02f9b1c9a883ee581d2a3
#
_entry.id   307095412fd02f9b1c9a883ee581d2a3
#
_cell.length_a   1.000
_cell.length_b   1.000
_cell.length_c   1.000
_cell.angle_alpha   90.00
_cell.angle_beta   90.00
_cell.angle_gamma   90.00
#
_symmetry.space_group_name_H-M   'P 1'
#
loop_
_entity.id
_entity.type
_entity.pdbx_description
1 polymer ?
#
loop_
_entity_poly.entity_id
_entity_poly.type
_entity_poly.pdbx_seq_one_letter_code
_entity_poly.pdbx_strand_id
1 'polypeptide(L)'
;DESIKRIKAFIRDYSGSDLIKPAIFAHTAYTCSPNLLQECRSLADRYGVPLITHLSENQGEVEEVMKKYGRRPLDHLENIGLLSSPLIACHCVWLTEAEMDLLARRGVRVVHNPESNMKLASGVAPVPDLLARGVTVGLGTDGCASNNNLDLFQEMDSAAKLHKVHRLDPTVMPSQ
;
A
#
# COMPACT_ATOMS: atom_id res chain seq x y z
N ASP A 1 23.46 7.37 -2.37
CA ASP A 1 22.26 8.21 -2.38
C ASP A 1 22.04 8.78 -0.97
N GLU A 2 21.77 10.08 -0.88
CA GLU A 2 21.56 10.77 0.41
C GLU A 2 20.32 10.23 1.15
N SER A 3 19.27 9.90 0.41
CA SER A 3 18.06 9.31 0.98
C SER A 3 18.33 7.98 1.68
N ILE A 4 19.14 7.13 1.08
CA ILE A 4 19.55 5.85 1.68
C ILE A 4 20.37 6.05 2.96
N LYS A 5 21.25 7.05 3.01
CA LYS A 5 21.97 7.38 4.24
C LYS A 5 21.05 7.81 5.37
N ARG A 6 20.05 8.66 5.05
CA ARG A 6 19.05 9.13 6.01
C ARG A 6 18.18 7.98 6.53
N ILE A 7 17.74 7.07 5.66
CA ILE A 7 17.01 5.85 6.05
C ILE A 7 17.83 5.02 7.04
N LYS A 8 19.08 4.73 6.72
CA LYS A 8 19.96 3.95 7.59
C LYS A 8 20.19 4.61 8.95
N ALA A 9 20.38 5.92 8.97
CA ALA A 9 20.53 6.68 10.21
C ALA A 9 19.27 6.60 11.06
N PHE A 10 18.10 6.84 10.47
CA PHE A 10 16.81 6.77 11.16
C PHE A 10 16.57 5.38 11.76
N ILE A 11 16.76 4.31 11.00
CA ILE A 11 16.59 2.94 11.49
C ILE A 11 17.52 2.69 12.67
N ARG A 12 18.80 3.04 12.56
CA ARG A 12 19.78 2.86 13.64
C ARG A 12 19.38 3.62 14.90
N ASP A 13 18.98 4.89 14.74
CA ASP A 13 18.71 5.78 15.85
C ASP A 13 17.46 5.37 16.65
N TYR A 14 16.52 4.65 16.00
CA TYR A 14 15.26 4.20 16.61
C TYR A 14 15.12 2.68 16.78
N SER A 15 16.12 1.88 16.42
CA SER A 15 16.04 0.40 16.48
C SER A 15 15.74 -0.17 17.87
N GLY A 16 16.11 0.54 18.93
CA GLY A 16 15.84 0.17 20.33
C GLY A 16 14.61 0.84 20.95
N SER A 17 13.88 1.65 20.21
CA SER A 17 12.73 2.39 20.76
C SER A 17 11.51 1.49 20.96
N ASP A 18 10.87 1.61 22.12
CA ASP A 18 9.58 0.97 22.39
C ASP A 18 8.41 1.71 21.73
N LEU A 19 8.55 3.00 21.51
CA LEU A 19 7.50 3.87 20.97
C LEU A 19 7.57 4.04 19.43
N ILE A 20 8.78 3.98 18.84
CA ILE A 20 9.00 4.25 17.43
C ILE A 20 9.48 2.97 16.75
N LYS A 21 8.74 2.49 15.77
CA LYS A 21 9.10 1.34 14.94
C LYS A 21 9.42 1.83 13.52
N PRO A 22 10.70 1.87 13.13
CA PRO A 22 11.10 2.31 11.79
C PRO A 22 10.49 1.44 10.69
N ALA A 23 10.21 2.05 9.56
CA ALA A 23 9.86 1.39 8.31
C ALA A 23 10.56 2.08 7.14
N ILE A 24 10.72 1.39 6.02
CA ILE A 24 11.21 1.97 4.79
C ILE A 24 10.01 2.25 3.89
N PHE A 25 9.88 3.48 3.40
CA PHE A 25 8.86 3.86 2.45
C PHE A 25 9.48 4.13 1.08
N ALA A 26 9.14 3.31 0.09
CA ALA A 26 9.50 3.49 -1.31
C ALA A 26 8.26 3.96 -2.06
N HIS A 27 8.29 5.17 -2.63
CA HIS A 27 7.10 5.89 -3.09
C HIS A 27 6.17 5.04 -3.97
N THR A 28 6.54 4.77 -5.22
CA THR A 28 5.74 3.97 -6.15
C THR A 28 6.61 3.28 -7.20
N ALA A 29 6.02 2.32 -7.94
CA ALA A 29 6.68 1.63 -9.05
C ALA A 29 7.02 2.54 -10.25
N TYR A 30 6.33 3.69 -10.42
CA TYR A 30 6.60 4.58 -11.55
C TYR A 30 7.58 5.71 -11.22
N THR A 31 7.66 6.14 -9.97
CA THR A 31 8.58 7.21 -9.52
C THR A 31 9.92 6.69 -9.03
N CYS A 32 9.97 5.46 -8.53
CA CYS A 32 11.21 4.82 -8.09
C CYS A 32 11.76 3.93 -9.20
N SER A 33 13.09 3.95 -9.40
CA SER A 33 13.72 2.99 -10.31
C SER A 33 13.68 1.56 -9.73
N PRO A 34 13.71 0.52 -10.57
CA PRO A 34 13.79 -0.87 -10.10
C PRO A 34 14.98 -1.10 -9.14
N ASN A 35 16.14 -0.52 -9.44
CA ASN A 35 17.32 -0.63 -8.58
C ASN A 35 17.09 -0.02 -7.19
N LEU A 36 16.43 1.16 -7.12
CA LEU A 36 16.11 1.79 -5.84
C LEU A 36 15.12 0.94 -5.04
N LEU A 37 14.07 0.42 -5.68
CA LEU A 37 13.11 -0.48 -5.05
C LEU A 37 13.78 -1.73 -4.49
N GLN A 38 14.68 -2.36 -5.25
CA GLN A 38 15.44 -3.53 -4.81
C GLN A 38 16.42 -3.19 -3.67
N GLU A 39 17.04 -2.00 -3.69
CA GLU A 39 17.87 -1.53 -2.60
C GLU A 39 17.04 -1.32 -1.32
N CYS A 40 15.86 -0.70 -1.42
CA CYS A 40 14.92 -0.55 -0.31
C CYS A 40 14.49 -1.91 0.25
N ARG A 41 14.20 -2.90 -0.60
CA ARG A 41 13.87 -4.27 -0.18
C ARG A 41 15.03 -4.92 0.58
N SER A 42 16.22 -4.84 0.02
CA SER A 42 17.43 -5.40 0.65
C SER A 42 17.73 -4.78 2.01
N LEU A 43 17.50 -3.47 2.15
CA LEU A 43 17.65 -2.78 3.43
C LEU A 43 16.56 -3.19 4.42
N ALA A 44 15.30 -3.29 3.99
CA ALA A 44 14.20 -3.73 4.84
C ALA A 44 14.47 -5.13 5.41
N ASP A 45 14.89 -6.06 4.56
CA ASP A 45 15.28 -7.43 4.97
C ASP A 45 16.47 -7.42 5.93
N ARG A 46 17.50 -6.64 5.63
CA ARG A 46 18.73 -6.55 6.45
C ARG A 46 18.46 -6.03 7.85
N TYR A 47 17.57 -5.05 7.98
CA TYR A 47 17.26 -4.41 9.26
C TYR A 47 16.02 -5.01 9.95
N GLY A 48 15.31 -5.94 9.31
CA GLY A 48 14.10 -6.54 9.85
C GLY A 48 12.96 -5.54 10.01
N VAL A 49 12.89 -4.52 9.14
CA VAL A 49 11.86 -3.48 9.18
C VAL A 49 10.88 -3.61 8.01
N PRO A 50 9.62 -3.16 8.15
CA PRO A 50 8.66 -3.20 7.04
C PRO A 50 9.12 -2.37 5.85
N LEU A 51 8.81 -2.84 4.63
CA LEU A 51 8.82 -2.05 3.42
C LEU A 51 7.40 -1.66 3.06
N ILE A 52 7.18 -0.38 2.77
CA ILE A 52 5.88 0.21 2.44
C ILE A 52 5.99 0.86 1.05
N THR A 53 4.95 0.75 0.24
CA THR A 53 4.86 1.45 -1.06
C THR A 53 3.41 1.76 -1.41
N HIS A 54 3.15 2.81 -2.19
CA HIS A 54 1.86 2.97 -2.86
C HIS A 54 1.76 1.96 -4.01
N LEU A 55 0.55 1.45 -4.24
CA LEU A 55 0.31 0.43 -5.25
C LEU A 55 -1.05 0.61 -5.91
N SER A 56 -1.04 0.77 -7.23
CA SER A 56 -2.26 0.81 -8.06
C SER A 56 -3.31 1.79 -7.50
N GLU A 57 -2.86 2.97 -7.06
CA GLU A 57 -3.70 3.98 -6.44
C GLU A 57 -4.72 4.55 -7.42
N ASN A 58 -4.29 4.83 -8.65
CA ASN A 58 -5.13 5.40 -9.69
C ASN A 58 -4.82 4.76 -11.05
N GLN A 59 -5.72 4.98 -12.01
CA GLN A 59 -5.59 4.40 -13.34
C GLN A 59 -4.35 4.90 -14.09
N GLY A 60 -3.98 6.17 -13.90
CA GLY A 60 -2.80 6.77 -14.51
C GLY A 60 -1.50 6.08 -14.09
N GLU A 61 -1.37 5.69 -12.81
CA GLU A 61 -0.23 4.88 -12.35
C GLU A 61 -0.16 3.55 -13.11
N VAL A 62 -1.31 2.84 -13.22
CA VAL A 62 -1.35 1.55 -13.92
C VAL A 62 -0.92 1.71 -15.38
N GLU A 63 -1.42 2.73 -16.06
CA GLU A 63 -1.09 3.01 -17.46
C GLU A 63 0.40 3.37 -17.64
N GLU A 64 0.95 4.21 -16.77
CA GLU A 64 2.38 4.58 -16.80
C GLU A 64 3.31 3.39 -16.59
N VAL A 65 3.02 2.56 -15.59
CA VAL A 65 3.82 1.37 -15.29
C VAL A 65 3.73 0.36 -16.43
N MET A 66 2.53 0.14 -16.98
CA MET A 66 2.35 -0.71 -18.16
C MET A 66 3.11 -0.19 -19.37
N LYS A 67 3.05 1.10 -19.64
CA LYS A 67 3.80 1.74 -20.75
C LYS A 67 5.31 1.59 -20.56
N LYS A 68 5.80 1.77 -19.34
CA LYS A 68 7.23 1.77 -19.03
C LYS A 68 7.85 0.37 -18.95
N TYR A 69 7.10 -0.60 -18.43
CA TYR A 69 7.64 -1.92 -18.07
C TYR A 69 6.89 -3.09 -18.73
N GLY A 70 5.82 -2.84 -19.48
CA GLY A 70 5.00 -3.87 -20.13
C GLY A 70 4.24 -4.76 -19.13
N ARG A 71 4.09 -4.32 -17.89
CA ARG A 71 3.45 -5.05 -16.77
C ARG A 71 2.65 -4.10 -15.91
N ARG A 72 1.61 -4.63 -15.25
CA ARG A 72 0.87 -3.89 -14.24
C ARG A 72 1.74 -3.67 -12.98
N PRO A 73 1.41 -2.69 -12.12
CA PRO A 73 2.25 -2.32 -10.97
C PRO A 73 2.64 -3.51 -10.08
N LEU A 74 1.68 -4.34 -9.65
CA LEU A 74 1.97 -5.49 -8.80
C LEU A 74 2.84 -6.54 -9.49
N ASP A 75 2.55 -6.85 -10.76
CA ASP A 75 3.33 -7.80 -11.56
C ASP A 75 4.77 -7.29 -11.78
N HIS A 76 4.94 -5.98 -11.92
CA HIS A 76 6.26 -5.38 -11.99
C HIS A 76 7.02 -5.55 -10.68
N LEU A 77 6.39 -5.27 -9.53
CA LEU A 77 6.99 -5.46 -8.21
C LEU A 77 7.36 -6.92 -7.96
N GLU A 78 6.51 -7.87 -8.34
CA GLU A 78 6.81 -9.31 -8.29
C GLU A 78 8.02 -9.65 -9.15
N ASN A 79 8.04 -9.19 -10.40
CA ASN A 79 9.11 -9.47 -11.36
C ASN A 79 10.49 -8.98 -10.90
N ILE A 80 10.56 -7.87 -10.15
CA ILE A 80 11.81 -7.34 -9.60
C ILE A 80 12.14 -7.88 -8.20
N GLY A 81 11.36 -8.84 -7.68
CA GLY A 81 11.60 -9.51 -6.41
C GLY A 81 11.15 -8.75 -5.16
N LEU A 82 10.33 -7.70 -5.29
CA LEU A 82 9.88 -6.92 -4.14
C LEU A 82 8.95 -7.70 -3.21
N LEU A 83 8.26 -8.71 -3.72
CA LEU A 83 7.34 -9.55 -2.95
C LEU A 83 8.02 -10.78 -2.30
N SER A 84 9.35 -10.83 -2.27
CA SER A 84 10.12 -11.92 -1.65
C SER A 84 10.00 -11.98 -0.12
N SER A 85 9.64 -10.87 0.50
CA SER A 85 9.37 -10.71 1.93
C SER A 85 8.12 -9.85 2.14
N PRO A 86 7.55 -9.83 3.35
CA PRO A 86 6.34 -9.07 3.63
C PRO A 86 6.45 -7.60 3.19
N LEU A 87 5.46 -7.17 2.43
CA LEU A 87 5.29 -5.81 1.92
C LEU A 87 3.99 -5.23 2.49
N ILE A 88 3.97 -3.92 2.72
CA ILE A 88 2.76 -3.16 3.00
C ILE A 88 2.46 -2.31 1.77
N ALA A 89 1.30 -2.52 1.15
CA ALA A 89 0.85 -1.81 -0.03
C ALA A 89 -0.29 -0.85 0.33
N CYS A 90 -0.10 0.44 0.05
CA CYS A 90 -1.12 1.46 0.30
C CYS A 90 -2.04 1.61 -0.92
N HIS A 91 -3.30 1.97 -0.68
CA HIS A 91 -4.39 2.20 -1.64
C HIS A 91 -4.94 0.94 -2.29
N CYS A 92 -4.22 0.29 -3.18
CA CYS A 92 -4.66 -0.95 -3.87
C CYS A 92 -6.03 -0.81 -4.53
N VAL A 93 -6.29 0.32 -5.21
CA VAL A 93 -7.60 0.64 -5.80
C VAL A 93 -7.84 -0.13 -7.09
N TRP A 94 -6.86 -0.08 -8.02
CA TRP A 94 -6.99 -0.61 -9.37
C TRP A 94 -6.35 -2.00 -9.51
N LEU A 95 -6.89 -2.98 -8.77
CA LEU A 95 -6.44 -4.37 -8.80
C LEU A 95 -7.32 -5.25 -9.69
N THR A 96 -6.71 -6.22 -10.34
CA THR A 96 -7.42 -7.35 -10.96
C THR A 96 -7.62 -8.49 -9.97
N GLU A 97 -8.51 -9.44 -10.29
CA GLU A 97 -8.69 -10.69 -9.52
C GLU A 97 -7.36 -11.42 -9.30
N ALA A 98 -6.57 -11.59 -10.37
CA ALA A 98 -5.28 -12.27 -10.30
C ALA A 98 -4.27 -11.53 -9.40
N GLU A 99 -4.29 -10.21 -9.39
CA GLU A 99 -3.45 -9.40 -8.49
C GLU A 99 -3.89 -9.55 -7.03
N MET A 100 -5.19 -9.57 -6.74
CA MET A 100 -5.70 -9.83 -5.39
C MET A 100 -5.28 -11.22 -4.88
N ASP A 101 -5.36 -12.24 -5.74
CA ASP A 101 -4.87 -13.58 -5.42
C ASP A 101 -3.35 -13.61 -5.19
N LEU A 102 -2.59 -12.82 -5.94
CA LEU A 102 -1.14 -12.70 -5.75
C LEU A 102 -0.81 -12.03 -4.42
N LEU A 103 -1.50 -10.94 -4.05
CA LEU A 103 -1.35 -10.30 -2.74
C LEU A 103 -1.56 -11.30 -1.59
N ALA A 104 -2.64 -12.09 -1.67
CA ALA A 104 -2.95 -13.12 -0.67
C ALA A 104 -1.83 -14.19 -0.58
N ARG A 105 -1.41 -14.75 -1.72
CA ARG A 105 -0.36 -15.78 -1.76
C ARG A 105 1.00 -15.29 -1.25
N ARG A 106 1.32 -14.01 -1.47
CA ARG A 106 2.58 -13.39 -1.04
C ARG A 106 2.54 -12.82 0.38
N GLY A 107 1.38 -12.86 1.04
CA GLY A 107 1.20 -12.30 2.38
C GLY A 107 1.40 -10.77 2.43
N VAL A 108 1.12 -10.09 1.32
CA VAL A 108 1.14 -8.62 1.28
C VAL A 108 0.01 -8.08 2.13
N ARG A 109 0.32 -7.10 2.96
CA ARG A 109 -0.67 -6.39 3.77
C ARG A 109 -1.09 -5.12 3.04
N VAL A 110 -2.36 -4.77 3.14
CA VAL A 110 -2.92 -3.59 2.46
C VAL A 110 -3.29 -2.53 3.50
N VAL A 111 -2.99 -1.27 3.18
CA VAL A 111 -3.50 -0.11 3.92
C VAL A 111 -4.51 0.60 3.02
N HIS A 112 -5.77 0.58 3.43
CA HIS A 112 -6.86 1.28 2.76
C HIS A 112 -6.97 2.71 3.28
N ASN A 113 -7.00 3.68 2.37
CA ASN A 113 -7.06 5.12 2.65
C ASN A 113 -8.33 5.70 2.02
N PRO A 114 -9.53 5.42 2.57
CA PRO A 114 -10.80 5.73 1.89
C PRO A 114 -10.99 7.23 1.62
N GLU A 115 -10.69 8.10 2.58
CA GLU A 115 -10.88 9.55 2.39
C GLU A 115 -9.89 10.15 1.38
N SER A 116 -8.63 9.70 1.41
CA SER A 116 -7.67 10.09 0.39
C SER A 116 -8.12 9.64 -1.01
N ASN A 117 -8.53 8.38 -1.15
CA ASN A 117 -9.02 7.85 -2.43
C ASN A 117 -10.23 8.62 -2.96
N MET A 118 -11.17 9.00 -2.07
CA MET A 118 -12.33 9.82 -2.43
C MET A 118 -11.94 11.25 -2.80
N LYS A 119 -11.10 11.88 -1.99
CA LYS A 119 -10.66 13.26 -2.22
C LYS A 119 -9.91 13.43 -3.54
N LEU A 120 -9.05 12.48 -3.88
CA LEU A 120 -8.27 12.48 -5.11
C LEU A 120 -9.01 11.85 -6.30
N ALA A 121 -10.25 11.37 -6.09
CA ALA A 121 -11.02 10.62 -7.08
C ALA A 121 -10.25 9.41 -7.66
N SER A 122 -9.43 8.77 -6.84
CA SER A 122 -8.64 7.60 -7.23
C SER A 122 -9.50 6.38 -7.53
N GLY A 123 -10.66 6.27 -6.88
CA GLY A 123 -11.60 5.15 -7.02
C GLY A 123 -11.89 4.46 -5.68
N VAL A 124 -12.56 3.31 -5.74
CA VAL A 124 -12.91 2.50 -4.56
C VAL A 124 -12.10 1.20 -4.57
N ALA A 125 -11.23 1.04 -3.58
CA ALA A 125 -10.43 -0.19 -3.43
C ALA A 125 -11.35 -1.41 -3.19
N PRO A 126 -11.03 -2.61 -3.73
CA PRO A 126 -11.86 -3.81 -3.59
C PRO A 126 -11.67 -4.49 -2.21
N VAL A 127 -11.81 -3.72 -1.12
CA VAL A 127 -11.51 -4.20 0.25
C VAL A 127 -12.32 -5.43 0.66
N PRO A 128 -13.64 -5.51 0.39
CA PRO A 128 -14.38 -6.75 0.69
C PRO A 128 -13.81 -7.98 -0.02
N ASP A 129 -13.35 -7.83 -1.26
CA ASP A 129 -12.78 -8.94 -2.03
C ASP A 129 -11.39 -9.34 -1.55
N LEU A 130 -10.59 -8.37 -1.08
CA LEU A 130 -9.29 -8.61 -0.44
C LEU A 130 -9.47 -9.38 0.88
N LEU A 131 -10.40 -8.95 1.72
CA LEU A 131 -10.72 -9.62 2.98
C LEU A 131 -11.22 -11.06 2.76
N ALA A 132 -12.09 -11.28 1.76
CA ALA A 132 -12.58 -12.62 1.38
C ALA A 132 -11.44 -13.57 0.95
N ARG A 133 -10.32 -13.02 0.45
CA ARG A 133 -9.11 -13.78 0.08
C ARG A 133 -8.11 -13.94 1.23
N GLY A 134 -8.46 -13.47 2.43
CA GLY A 134 -7.58 -13.54 3.61
C GLY A 134 -6.44 -12.52 3.61
N VAL A 135 -6.49 -11.50 2.75
CA VAL A 135 -5.54 -10.40 2.80
C VAL A 135 -5.76 -9.58 4.07
N THR A 136 -4.71 -9.33 4.83
CA THR A 136 -4.78 -8.42 5.97
C THR A 136 -4.92 -6.98 5.47
N VAL A 137 -6.01 -6.33 5.84
CA VAL A 137 -6.27 -4.92 5.49
C VAL A 137 -6.35 -4.09 6.76
N GLY A 138 -5.58 -3.01 6.81
CA GLY A 138 -5.66 -1.96 7.83
C GLY A 138 -6.15 -0.66 7.23
N LEU A 139 -6.39 0.35 8.06
CA LEU A 139 -6.75 1.70 7.64
C LEU A 139 -5.58 2.65 7.79
N GLY A 140 -5.51 3.63 6.92
CA GLY A 140 -4.57 4.74 6.98
C GLY A 140 -5.22 6.02 6.51
N THR A 141 -4.67 7.15 6.95
CA THR A 141 -5.16 8.48 6.57
C THR A 141 -4.50 9.02 5.32
N ASP A 142 -3.37 8.41 4.89
CA ASP A 142 -2.46 9.03 3.93
C ASP A 142 -1.89 10.36 4.48
N GLY A 143 -1.33 11.21 3.64
CA GLY A 143 -0.75 12.49 4.05
C GLY A 143 -1.76 13.63 4.12
N CYS A 144 -1.38 14.73 4.81
CA CYS A 144 -2.23 15.91 4.98
C CYS A 144 -2.68 16.56 3.66
N ALA A 145 -1.91 16.38 2.59
CA ALA A 145 -2.26 16.95 1.27
C ALA A 145 -3.43 16.21 0.62
N SER A 146 -3.53 14.91 0.85
CA SER A 146 -4.56 14.02 0.30
C SER A 146 -5.70 13.71 1.27
N ASN A 147 -5.58 14.15 2.53
CA ASN A 147 -6.59 14.04 3.56
C ASN A 147 -6.68 15.37 4.35
N ASN A 148 -7.83 15.70 4.91
CA ASN A 148 -8.03 16.99 5.58
C ASN A 148 -7.81 16.95 7.08
N ASN A 149 -8.10 15.83 7.74
CA ASN A 149 -8.21 15.74 9.21
C ASN A 149 -7.29 14.69 9.87
N LEU A 150 -6.76 13.72 9.15
CA LEU A 150 -5.91 12.62 9.63
C LEU A 150 -6.55 11.85 10.82
N ASP A 151 -7.87 11.64 10.76
CA ASP A 151 -8.67 10.99 11.80
C ASP A 151 -9.01 9.54 11.41
N LEU A 152 -8.38 8.57 12.07
CA LEU A 152 -8.64 7.14 11.82
C LEU A 152 -10.07 6.69 12.18
N PHE A 153 -10.75 7.35 13.10
CA PHE A 153 -12.17 7.05 13.37
C PHE A 153 -13.05 7.47 12.20
N GLN A 154 -12.74 8.59 11.57
CA GLN A 154 -13.44 9.02 10.36
C GLN A 154 -13.12 8.09 9.17
N GLU A 155 -11.89 7.61 9.03
CA GLU A 155 -11.55 6.59 8.03
C GLU A 155 -12.35 5.30 8.22
N MET A 156 -12.56 4.87 9.48
CA MET A 156 -13.41 3.70 9.79
C MET A 156 -14.86 3.90 9.33
N ASP A 157 -15.43 5.06 9.63
CA ASP A 157 -16.80 5.43 9.23
C ASP A 157 -16.92 5.49 7.71
N SER A 158 -15.97 6.17 7.06
CA SER A 158 -15.91 6.30 5.61
C SER A 158 -15.75 4.95 4.91
N ALA A 159 -14.84 4.10 5.36
CA ALA A 159 -14.65 2.75 4.81
C ALA A 159 -15.94 1.92 4.89
N ALA A 160 -16.59 1.89 6.06
CA ALA A 160 -17.79 1.11 6.26
C ALA A 160 -18.95 1.55 5.35
N LYS A 161 -19.16 2.85 5.19
CA LYS A 161 -20.25 3.40 4.37
C LYS A 161 -19.96 3.31 2.87
N LEU A 162 -18.74 3.64 2.46
CA LEU A 162 -18.33 3.64 1.06
C LEU A 162 -18.55 2.28 0.41
N HIS A 163 -18.12 1.20 1.06
CA HIS A 163 -18.26 -0.14 0.49
C HIS A 163 -19.71 -0.61 0.42
N LYS A 164 -20.55 -0.25 1.40
CA LYS A 164 -21.99 -0.56 1.36
C LYS A 164 -22.68 0.11 0.15
N VAL A 165 -22.41 1.38 -0.05
CA VAL A 165 -22.97 2.13 -1.19
C VAL A 165 -22.41 1.62 -2.51
N HIS A 166 -21.10 1.39 -2.60
CA HIS A 166 -20.46 0.91 -3.82
C HIS A 166 -20.94 -0.47 -4.26
N ARG A 167 -21.22 -1.37 -3.31
CA ARG A 167 -21.71 -2.73 -3.56
C ARG A 167 -23.23 -2.85 -3.61
N LEU A 168 -23.94 -1.80 -3.21
CA LEU A 168 -25.41 -1.82 -3.00
C LEU A 168 -25.83 -2.94 -2.05
N ASP A 169 -24.99 -3.23 -1.04
CA ASP A 169 -25.17 -4.30 -0.05
C ASP A 169 -24.87 -3.76 1.36
N PRO A 170 -25.89 -3.69 2.24
CA PRO A 170 -25.70 -3.19 3.60
C PRO A 170 -24.91 -4.15 4.52
N THR A 171 -24.67 -5.39 4.09
CA THR A 171 -24.02 -6.41 4.90
C THR A 171 -22.50 -6.46 4.75
N VAL A 172 -21.94 -5.85 3.69
CA VAL A 172 -20.48 -5.77 3.53
C VAL A 172 -19.85 -4.87 4.60
N MET A 173 -18.60 -5.15 4.97
CA MET A 173 -17.86 -4.41 6.02
C MET A 173 -18.65 -4.31 7.33
N PRO A 174 -19.00 -5.45 7.96
CA PRO A 174 -19.66 -5.43 9.28
C PRO A 174 -18.69 -4.90 10.35
N SER A 175 -19.25 -4.32 11.41
CA SER A 175 -18.50 -3.80 12.56
C SER A 175 -18.14 -4.91 13.56
N GLN A 176 -17.33 -5.88 13.13
CA GLN A 176 -16.83 -6.95 14.00
C GLN A 176 -15.36 -6.76 14.33
#